data_f4d226af2230fbc3d2517e699a9ddb1b
#
_entry.id   f4d226af2230fbc3d2517e699a9ddb1b
#
_cell.length_a   1.000
_cell.length_b   1.000
_cell.length_c   1.000
_cell.angle_alpha   90.00
_cell.angle_beta   90.00
_cell.angle_gamma   90.00
#
_symmetry.space_group_name_H-M   'P 1'
#
loop_
_entity.id
_entity.type
_entity.pdbx_description
1 polymer ?
#
loop_
_entity_poly.entity_id
_entity_poly.type
_entity_poly.pdbx_seq_one_letter_code
_entity_poly.pdbx_strand_id
1 'polypeptide(L)'
;MHAPSRRRLGRRSRTAAAFTALVALSATACSGSSGQSAADTATPIKHVVVIFQENVSFDHYFGTYPKAANTDGTSFTALPNTPSVDGLTPDLLTKNPNKFQPQRLGGPNQQITCDQDHEYKDEQSAFDDGKMDKFVEHTEMATCKPPTFGAPGMVMDYYDGNSVTALWNYAQHYAMSDNSYGTTFGPSAVGALNLVSGQTHGVTKEFMPGGKPFPAIDVLEQAGNGQGTITDDAQPFGDDCSSRDQVQMTGTNIGDLLNKKNISWGFFEGGFKPTATTGGKAVCGANHTVGPMLGGTGKTGDRAFDTKDDYIPHHEPFQYYASTANPHHLPPTSVDKIGQTDQANHQYDLSDFWSAADAGHLPAVSYLKAAGYQDGHAAYSDPLDEQQFLVESINHLQQLPDWKDTAVVIAYDDSDGWYDHKSAPAGLSSSSPYDALNGPSTCGDVNGKHATYQGRCGYGPRLPLLVISPYAKSNFVDHSVTDQSSILRFIEDNWKTGRIGDDSYDDRAGVLDPMFDFYSPAQPALVLDPKTGARN
;
A
#
# COMPACT_ATOMS: atom_id res chain seq x y z
N MET A 1 51.40 -74.51 -23.53
CA MET A 1 51.76 -74.95 -24.88
C MET A 1 51.87 -73.74 -25.77
N HIS A 2 53.03 -73.51 -26.29
CA HIS A 2 53.48 -72.78 -27.48
C HIS A 2 53.20 -71.28 -27.64
N ALA A 3 54.19 -70.47 -27.29
CA ALA A 3 54.64 -69.36 -28.15
C ALA A 3 55.42 -69.95 -29.39
N PRO A 4 55.90 -69.18 -30.35
CA PRO A 4 56.37 -67.79 -30.50
C PRO A 4 55.99 -67.18 -31.91
N SER A 5 56.39 -66.05 -32.38
CA SER A 5 57.69 -65.41 -32.65
C SER A 5 57.53 -64.05 -33.34
N ARG A 6 58.30 -63.10 -32.93
CA ARG A 6 59.17 -62.12 -33.60
C ARG A 6 59.10 -61.96 -35.12
N ARG A 7 59.11 -60.69 -35.62
CA ARG A 7 60.22 -60.12 -36.42
C ARG A 7 60.14 -58.60 -36.58
N ARG A 8 61.31 -58.05 -36.58
CA ARG A 8 61.86 -56.70 -36.59
C ARG A 8 61.92 -56.04 -37.96
N LEU A 9 62.34 -54.77 -37.95
CA LEU A 9 63.03 -53.86 -38.90
C LEU A 9 62.07 -53.07 -39.81
N GLY A 10 62.20 -51.74 -39.86
CA GLY A 10 63.27 -50.94 -40.35
C GLY A 10 63.04 -49.43 -40.22
N ARG A 11 64.09 -48.80 -39.84
CA ARG A 11 64.38 -47.38 -39.79
C ARG A 11 64.28 -46.70 -41.14
N ARG A 12 63.70 -45.52 -41.27
CA ARG A 12 64.24 -44.42 -42.10
C ARG A 12 63.76 -43.06 -41.55
N SER A 13 64.71 -42.26 -41.14
CA SER A 13 64.66 -40.86 -40.80
C SER A 13 64.34 -40.00 -42.02
N ARG A 14 63.48 -38.97 -41.86
CA ARG A 14 63.56 -37.70 -42.62
C ARG A 14 63.08 -36.56 -41.74
N THR A 15 63.97 -35.60 -41.55
CA THR A 15 63.85 -34.26 -41.00
C THR A 15 62.85 -33.43 -41.79
N ALA A 16 61.97 -32.71 -41.11
CA ALA A 16 61.38 -31.47 -41.63
C ALA A 16 60.85 -30.60 -40.46
N ALA A 17 61.42 -29.46 -40.36
CA ALA A 17 61.11 -28.14 -39.92
C ALA A 17 59.95 -27.92 -38.90
N ALA A 18 60.33 -27.39 -37.76
CA ALA A 18 59.45 -26.76 -36.78
C ALA A 18 58.88 -25.45 -37.35
N PHE A 19 57.55 -25.34 -37.37
CA PHE A 19 56.83 -24.04 -37.41
C PHE A 19 56.19 -23.86 -36.06
N THR A 20 56.72 -22.91 -35.26
CA THR A 20 56.18 -22.47 -34.01
C THR A 20 55.05 -21.45 -34.31
N ALA A 21 53.80 -21.85 -34.20
CA ALA A 21 52.68 -20.94 -34.19
C ALA A 21 52.45 -20.51 -32.75
N LEU A 22 52.78 -19.27 -32.41
CA LEU A 22 52.35 -18.61 -31.19
C LEU A 22 50.83 -18.35 -31.29
N VAL A 23 50.04 -19.12 -30.56
CA VAL A 23 48.65 -18.79 -30.29
C VAL A 23 48.65 -17.83 -29.10
N ALA A 24 48.44 -16.55 -29.37
CA ALA A 24 48.14 -15.57 -28.35
C ALA A 24 46.73 -15.87 -27.78
N LEU A 25 46.64 -16.46 -26.58
CA LEU A 25 45.42 -16.49 -25.81
C LEU A 25 45.12 -15.04 -25.34
N SER A 26 44.20 -14.38 -26.03
CA SER A 26 43.53 -13.21 -25.53
C SER A 26 42.62 -13.66 -24.36
N ALA A 27 43.07 -13.51 -23.14
CA ALA A 27 42.21 -13.59 -21.97
C ALA A 27 41.28 -12.40 -22.01
N THR A 28 40.09 -12.57 -22.57
CA THR A 28 38.96 -11.66 -22.35
C THR A 28 38.58 -11.85 -20.89
N ALA A 29 39.01 -10.90 -20.05
CA ALA A 29 38.46 -10.76 -18.71
C ALA A 29 36.99 -10.36 -18.89
N CYS A 30 36.08 -11.34 -18.84
CA CYS A 30 34.72 -11.07 -18.48
C CYS A 30 34.77 -10.55 -17.05
N SER A 31 34.69 -9.23 -16.90
CA SER A 31 34.24 -8.63 -15.66
C SER A 31 32.81 -9.13 -15.45
N GLY A 32 32.67 -10.21 -14.71
CA GLY A 32 31.39 -10.67 -14.22
C GLY A 32 30.86 -9.56 -13.30
N SER A 33 29.93 -8.76 -13.78
CA SER A 33 28.97 -8.16 -12.90
C SER A 33 28.36 -9.32 -12.13
N SER A 34 28.52 -9.33 -10.82
CA SER A 34 27.77 -10.21 -9.93
C SER A 34 26.31 -9.76 -9.97
N GLY A 35 25.65 -10.01 -11.10
CA GLY A 35 24.21 -9.93 -11.21
C GLY A 35 23.66 -10.93 -10.20
N GLN A 36 23.02 -10.44 -9.18
CA GLN A 36 22.18 -11.22 -8.29
C GLN A 36 21.27 -12.04 -9.18
N SER A 37 21.29 -13.36 -9.07
CA SER A 37 20.39 -14.20 -9.86
C SER A 37 18.97 -13.76 -9.49
N ALA A 38 18.20 -13.29 -10.49
CA ALA A 38 16.80 -12.96 -10.27
C ALA A 38 16.15 -14.15 -9.55
N ALA A 39 15.57 -13.91 -8.39
CA ALA A 39 14.90 -14.96 -7.62
C ALA A 39 13.87 -15.64 -8.50
N ASP A 40 13.78 -16.97 -8.43
CA ASP A 40 12.82 -17.75 -9.20
C ASP A 40 11.40 -17.46 -8.68
N THR A 41 10.64 -16.66 -9.43
CA THR A 41 9.28 -16.26 -9.10
C THR A 41 8.25 -17.23 -9.70
N ALA A 42 7.09 -17.34 -9.05
CA ALA A 42 6.00 -18.18 -9.53
C ALA A 42 5.33 -17.62 -10.79
N THR A 43 5.35 -16.30 -10.97
CA THR A 43 4.81 -15.58 -12.12
C THR A 43 5.93 -14.86 -12.88
N PRO A 44 5.67 -14.25 -14.05
CA PRO A 44 6.62 -13.39 -14.74
C PRO A 44 7.02 -12.12 -13.97
N ILE A 45 6.25 -11.74 -12.92
CA ILE A 45 6.51 -10.54 -12.14
C ILE A 45 7.81 -10.69 -11.35
N LYS A 46 8.72 -9.73 -11.53
CA LYS A 46 10.00 -9.62 -10.82
C LYS A 46 10.05 -8.45 -9.85
N HIS A 47 9.17 -7.48 -10.05
CA HIS A 47 9.05 -6.31 -9.22
C HIS A 47 7.58 -6.08 -8.87
N VAL A 48 7.27 -6.02 -7.58
CA VAL A 48 5.97 -5.57 -7.06
C VAL A 48 6.19 -4.22 -6.39
N VAL A 49 5.48 -3.21 -6.85
CA VAL A 49 5.45 -1.88 -6.26
C VAL A 49 4.06 -1.64 -5.69
N VAL A 50 3.94 -1.60 -4.38
CA VAL A 50 2.68 -1.30 -3.69
C VAL A 50 2.67 0.19 -3.40
N ILE A 51 1.72 0.92 -3.96
CA ILE A 51 1.44 2.32 -3.61
C ILE A 51 0.28 2.29 -2.63
N PHE A 52 0.55 2.66 -1.38
CA PHE A 52 -0.39 2.53 -0.28
C PHE A 52 -0.83 3.91 0.18
N GLN A 53 -2.06 4.27 -0.15
CA GLN A 53 -2.62 5.60 0.00
C GLN A 53 -3.58 5.67 1.19
N GLU A 54 -4.11 6.86 1.43
CA GLU A 54 -4.97 7.19 2.57
C GLU A 54 -6.42 7.35 2.17
N ASN A 55 -7.19 7.01 2.95
CA ASN A 55 -8.43 7.06 3.68
C ASN A 55 -9.63 7.30 2.75
N VAL A 56 -9.97 6.31 1.90
CA VAL A 56 -11.18 6.41 1.09
C VAL A 56 -11.93 5.08 1.00
N SER A 57 -13.24 5.10 1.18
CA SER A 57 -14.08 3.96 0.84
C SER A 57 -14.16 3.76 -0.68
N PHE A 58 -14.53 2.56 -1.12
CA PHE A 58 -14.72 2.29 -2.54
C PHE A 58 -15.79 3.19 -3.16
N ASP A 59 -16.94 3.35 -2.53
CA ASP A 59 -18.01 4.20 -3.07
C ASP A 59 -17.62 5.68 -3.13
N HIS A 60 -16.74 6.14 -2.23
CA HIS A 60 -16.27 7.52 -2.24
C HIS A 60 -15.52 7.90 -3.53
N TYR A 61 -14.77 6.95 -4.14
CA TYR A 61 -14.02 7.19 -5.37
C TYR A 61 -14.56 6.46 -6.61
N PHE A 62 -15.26 5.35 -6.43
CA PHE A 62 -15.70 4.51 -7.55
C PHE A 62 -17.21 4.23 -7.55
N GLY A 63 -17.97 4.75 -6.59
CA GLY A 63 -19.39 4.44 -6.43
C GLY A 63 -20.24 4.70 -7.67
N THR A 64 -19.85 5.63 -8.55
CA THR A 64 -20.56 5.91 -9.80
C THR A 64 -19.81 5.46 -11.07
N TYR A 65 -18.66 4.76 -10.91
CA TYR A 65 -17.91 4.25 -12.05
C TYR A 65 -18.77 3.35 -12.96
N PRO A 66 -18.71 3.48 -14.28
CA PRO A 66 -17.86 4.38 -15.07
C PRO A 66 -18.56 5.65 -15.58
N LYS A 67 -19.51 6.22 -14.82
CA LYS A 67 -20.37 7.35 -15.26
C LYS A 67 -20.00 8.63 -14.53
N ALA A 68 -19.14 9.46 -15.13
CA ALA A 68 -18.83 10.79 -14.62
C ALA A 68 -19.93 11.80 -15.01
N ALA A 69 -20.15 12.81 -14.16
CA ALA A 69 -21.13 13.86 -14.43
C ALA A 69 -20.74 14.79 -15.58
N ASN A 70 -19.44 15.01 -15.79
CA ASN A 70 -18.85 15.88 -16.81
C ASN A 70 -19.37 17.33 -16.76
N THR A 71 -19.56 17.84 -15.56
CA THR A 71 -20.04 19.22 -15.31
C THR A 71 -18.93 20.15 -14.84
N ASP A 72 -17.82 19.61 -14.35
CA ASP A 72 -16.63 20.32 -13.85
C ASP A 72 -15.40 19.39 -13.93
N GLY A 73 -14.23 19.86 -13.47
CA GLY A 73 -12.99 19.07 -13.43
C GLY A 73 -12.55 18.56 -14.81
N THR A 74 -11.83 17.44 -14.83
CA THR A 74 -11.39 16.79 -16.06
C THR A 74 -12.48 15.87 -16.61
N SER A 75 -12.83 16.01 -17.89
CA SER A 75 -13.85 15.16 -18.50
C SER A 75 -13.39 13.70 -18.58
N PHE A 76 -14.26 12.77 -18.18
CA PHE A 76 -14.06 11.34 -18.33
C PHE A 76 -15.16 10.74 -19.21
N THR A 77 -14.77 9.90 -20.15
CA THR A 77 -15.70 9.15 -21.00
C THR A 77 -15.30 7.69 -21.02
N ALA A 78 -16.20 6.84 -20.55
CA ALA A 78 -15.99 5.40 -20.53
C ALA A 78 -15.80 4.84 -21.95
N LEU A 79 -14.91 3.87 -22.10
CA LEU A 79 -14.77 3.09 -23.32
C LEU A 79 -16.03 2.24 -23.54
N PRO A 80 -16.35 1.89 -24.80
CA PRO A 80 -17.40 0.91 -25.06
C PRO A 80 -17.13 -0.39 -24.30
N ASN A 81 -18.17 -0.96 -23.72
CA ASN A 81 -18.13 -2.20 -22.93
C ASN A 81 -17.30 -2.12 -21.62
N THR A 82 -17.05 -0.93 -21.09
CA THR A 82 -16.50 -0.81 -19.73
C THR A 82 -17.46 -1.47 -18.74
N PRO A 83 -17.00 -2.44 -17.91
CA PRO A 83 -17.84 -3.09 -16.91
C PRO A 83 -18.35 -2.07 -15.88
N SER A 84 -19.55 -2.31 -15.36
CA SER A 84 -20.01 -1.63 -14.15
C SER A 84 -19.39 -2.26 -12.92
N VAL A 85 -19.33 -1.50 -11.84
CA VAL A 85 -18.99 -1.97 -10.50
C VAL A 85 -20.24 -2.23 -9.68
N ASP A 86 -20.10 -2.92 -8.56
CA ASP A 86 -21.09 -2.92 -7.49
C ASP A 86 -20.96 -1.58 -6.74
N GLY A 87 -21.72 -0.58 -7.17
CA GLY A 87 -21.60 0.81 -6.73
C GLY A 87 -22.95 1.44 -6.43
N LEU A 88 -22.98 2.78 -6.35
CA LEU A 88 -24.15 3.57 -5.99
C LEU A 88 -25.23 3.51 -7.07
N THR A 89 -26.29 2.76 -6.81
CA THR A 89 -27.47 2.71 -7.67
C THR A 89 -28.30 4.02 -7.59
N PRO A 90 -29.21 4.29 -8.56
CA PRO A 90 -30.10 5.44 -8.47
C PRO A 90 -30.95 5.49 -7.17
N ASP A 91 -31.30 4.31 -6.62
CA ASP A 91 -32.03 4.25 -5.35
C ASP A 91 -31.11 4.59 -4.16
N LEU A 92 -29.87 4.13 -4.15
CA LEU A 92 -28.87 4.49 -3.14
C LEU A 92 -28.53 5.99 -3.18
N LEU A 93 -28.57 6.62 -4.34
CA LEU A 93 -28.33 8.06 -4.50
C LEU A 93 -29.52 8.93 -4.09
N THR A 94 -30.76 8.40 -4.06
CA THR A 94 -31.98 9.20 -3.87
C THR A 94 -32.90 8.72 -2.75
N LYS A 95 -32.69 7.53 -2.23
CA LYS A 95 -33.47 6.88 -1.18
C LYS A 95 -32.57 6.06 -0.25
N ASN A 96 -31.37 6.56 0.01
CA ASN A 96 -30.42 5.90 0.89
C ASN A 96 -31.03 5.69 2.28
N PRO A 97 -30.77 4.57 2.96
CA PRO A 97 -31.28 4.33 4.31
C PRO A 97 -30.66 5.24 5.36
N ASN A 98 -29.48 5.81 5.10
CA ASN A 98 -28.86 6.80 5.98
C ASN A 98 -29.67 8.10 6.05
N LYS A 99 -29.39 8.91 7.05
CA LYS A 99 -30.08 10.17 7.32
C LYS A 99 -29.97 11.22 6.20
N PHE A 100 -28.87 11.17 5.43
CA PHE A 100 -28.65 12.01 4.25
C PHE A 100 -28.41 11.16 3.01
N GLN A 101 -28.59 11.77 1.85
CA GLN A 101 -28.37 11.13 0.57
C GLN A 101 -26.97 11.48 0.07
N PRO A 102 -26.25 10.55 -0.58
CA PRO A 102 -24.96 10.85 -1.19
C PRO A 102 -25.05 12.00 -2.19
N GLN A 103 -24.14 12.96 -2.08
CA GLN A 103 -23.98 14.06 -3.02
C GLN A 103 -22.63 13.95 -3.71
N ARG A 104 -22.58 14.38 -4.96
CA ARG A 104 -21.31 14.44 -5.69
C ARG A 104 -20.51 15.65 -5.22
N LEU A 105 -19.29 15.40 -4.81
CA LEU A 105 -18.27 16.42 -4.58
C LEU A 105 -17.64 16.82 -5.93
N GLY A 106 -17.35 18.10 -6.10
CA GLY A 106 -16.73 18.63 -7.31
C GLY A 106 -16.44 20.12 -7.17
N GLY A 107 -15.57 20.60 -8.05
CA GLY A 107 -15.12 21.98 -8.02
C GLY A 107 -14.05 22.26 -6.95
N PRO A 108 -13.37 23.40 -7.04
CA PRO A 108 -12.17 23.68 -6.26
C PRO A 108 -12.41 23.82 -4.75
N ASN A 109 -13.62 24.17 -4.32
CA ASN A 109 -13.92 24.40 -2.92
C ASN A 109 -14.35 23.14 -2.15
N GLN A 110 -14.38 21.98 -2.80
CA GLN A 110 -14.84 20.71 -2.22
C GLN A 110 -13.78 19.62 -2.32
N GLN A 111 -12.54 19.96 -2.64
CA GLN A 111 -11.45 18.98 -2.78
C GLN A 111 -10.83 18.63 -1.42
N ILE A 112 -10.59 19.64 -0.57
CA ILE A 112 -10.12 19.41 0.80
C ILE A 112 -11.32 19.38 1.72
N THR A 113 -11.67 18.20 2.20
CA THR A 113 -12.83 17.94 3.06
C THR A 113 -12.44 17.85 4.52
N CYS A 114 -13.42 17.89 5.41
CA CYS A 114 -13.19 17.50 6.81
C CYS A 114 -12.73 16.02 6.86
N ASP A 115 -11.84 15.73 7.76
CA ASP A 115 -11.50 14.41 8.28
C ASP A 115 -12.75 13.77 8.91
N GLN A 116 -13.05 12.53 8.58
CA GLN A 116 -14.18 11.81 9.15
C GLN A 116 -13.71 10.90 10.30
N ASP A 117 -14.63 10.43 11.12
CA ASP A 117 -14.31 9.53 12.22
C ASP A 117 -14.19 8.09 11.69
N HIS A 118 -13.02 7.48 11.81
CA HIS A 118 -12.72 6.13 11.35
C HIS A 118 -12.14 5.23 12.45
N GLU A 119 -12.46 5.59 13.69
CA GLU A 119 -12.11 4.78 14.86
C GLU A 119 -12.70 3.36 14.76
N TYR A 120 -11.96 2.38 15.26
CA TYR A 120 -12.30 0.95 15.21
C TYR A 120 -13.75 0.64 15.58
N LYS A 121 -14.28 1.32 16.60
CA LYS A 121 -15.66 1.10 17.09
C LYS A 121 -16.70 1.85 16.28
N ASP A 122 -16.37 3.05 15.86
CA ASP A 122 -17.33 3.96 15.24
C ASP A 122 -17.68 3.50 13.83
N GLU A 123 -16.71 3.04 13.06
CA GLU A 123 -16.97 2.36 11.78
C GLU A 123 -17.86 1.13 11.93
N GLN A 124 -17.61 0.25 12.92
CA GLN A 124 -18.46 -0.91 13.19
C GLN A 124 -19.90 -0.50 13.53
N SER A 125 -20.04 0.57 14.32
CA SER A 125 -21.35 1.13 14.68
C SER A 125 -22.09 1.72 13.48
N ALA A 126 -21.35 2.32 12.54
CA ALA A 126 -21.90 2.85 11.29
C ALA A 126 -22.45 1.74 10.38
N PHE A 127 -21.86 0.56 10.43
CA PHE A 127 -22.28 -0.62 9.64
C PHE A 127 -23.61 -1.24 10.16
N ASP A 128 -23.93 -1.08 11.44
CA ASP A 128 -25.19 -1.52 12.08
C ASP A 128 -25.64 -2.94 11.66
N ASP A 129 -24.82 -3.94 11.96
CA ASP A 129 -25.10 -5.34 11.61
C ASP A 129 -25.29 -5.56 10.09
N GLY A 130 -24.54 -4.82 9.28
CA GLY A 130 -24.53 -4.91 7.82
C GLY A 130 -25.67 -4.16 7.12
N LYS A 131 -26.44 -3.35 7.82
CA LYS A 131 -27.48 -2.49 7.21
C LYS A 131 -26.90 -1.27 6.50
N MET A 132 -25.69 -0.86 6.84
CA MET A 132 -24.97 0.27 6.28
C MET A 132 -25.76 1.59 6.37
N ASP A 133 -26.41 1.83 7.50
CA ASP A 133 -27.41 2.91 7.64
C ASP A 133 -27.16 3.89 8.79
N LYS A 134 -25.94 3.87 9.41
CA LYS A 134 -25.58 4.70 10.57
C LYS A 134 -24.33 5.56 10.39
N PHE A 135 -23.86 5.78 9.18
CA PHE A 135 -22.64 6.57 8.94
C PHE A 135 -22.75 8.00 9.46
N VAL A 136 -23.90 8.67 9.24
CA VAL A 136 -24.11 10.04 9.70
C VAL A 136 -24.16 10.14 11.23
N GLU A 137 -24.51 9.08 11.92
CA GLU A 137 -24.61 9.04 13.38
C GLU A 137 -23.27 8.72 14.06
N HIS A 138 -22.37 8.01 13.38
CA HIS A 138 -21.16 7.46 14.01
C HIS A 138 -19.86 7.96 13.42
N THR A 139 -19.79 8.22 12.12
CA THR A 139 -18.52 8.60 11.46
C THR A 139 -18.52 10.01 10.89
N GLU A 140 -19.65 10.76 10.90
CA GLU A 140 -19.70 12.10 10.32
C GLU A 140 -18.98 13.16 11.15
N MET A 141 -18.06 13.88 10.50
CA MET A 141 -17.48 15.14 10.96
C MET A 141 -17.88 16.29 10.04
N ALA A 142 -19.12 16.81 10.22
CA ALA A 142 -19.71 17.81 9.34
C ALA A 142 -19.12 19.22 9.46
N THR A 143 -18.31 19.48 10.50
CA THR A 143 -17.79 20.82 10.78
C THR A 143 -16.30 20.79 11.09
N CYS A 144 -15.55 21.44 10.25
CA CYS A 144 -14.12 21.68 10.43
C CYS A 144 -13.77 23.15 10.20
N LYS A 145 -12.49 23.49 10.30
CA LYS A 145 -12.10 24.89 10.13
C LYS A 145 -12.07 25.25 8.64
N PRO A 146 -12.76 26.33 8.24
CA PRO A 146 -12.60 26.85 6.89
C PRO A 146 -11.12 27.16 6.55
N PRO A 147 -10.71 27.02 5.28
CA PRO A 147 -11.52 26.80 4.09
C PRO A 147 -11.78 25.32 3.75
N THR A 148 -11.46 24.37 4.64
CA THR A 148 -11.80 22.96 4.46
C THR A 148 -13.33 22.81 4.35
N PHE A 149 -13.77 22.03 3.36
CA PHE A 149 -15.20 21.83 3.11
C PHE A 149 -15.80 20.88 4.14
N GLY A 150 -16.90 21.31 4.75
CA GLY A 150 -17.72 20.51 5.65
C GLY A 150 -19.19 20.86 5.48
N ALA A 151 -20.05 19.86 5.50
CA ALA A 151 -21.49 19.99 5.36
C ALA A 151 -22.21 18.83 6.07
N PRO A 152 -23.46 19.01 6.58
CA PRO A 152 -24.24 17.91 7.11
C PRO A 152 -24.48 16.82 6.06
N GLY A 153 -24.19 15.58 6.40
CA GLY A 153 -24.29 14.43 5.51
C GLY A 153 -23.06 14.22 4.61
N MET A 154 -21.98 15.00 4.79
CA MET A 154 -20.80 14.93 3.94
C MET A 154 -20.12 13.56 3.93
N VAL A 155 -20.17 12.82 5.01
CA VAL A 155 -19.65 11.45 5.09
C VAL A 155 -20.26 10.51 4.05
N MET A 156 -21.43 10.86 3.51
CA MET A 156 -22.12 10.12 2.45
C MET A 156 -21.65 10.48 1.04
N ASP A 157 -20.87 11.55 0.89
CA ASP A 157 -20.56 12.17 -0.39
C ASP A 157 -19.44 11.43 -1.14
N TYR A 158 -19.38 11.64 -2.45
CA TYR A 158 -18.45 10.90 -3.33
C TYR A 158 -17.86 11.81 -4.41
N TYR A 159 -16.66 11.45 -4.85
CA TYR A 159 -16.06 11.97 -6.08
C TYR A 159 -16.38 11.06 -7.27
N ASP A 160 -16.35 11.61 -8.47
CA ASP A 160 -16.44 10.85 -9.71
C ASP A 160 -15.20 11.04 -10.59
N GLY A 161 -15.21 10.45 -11.77
CA GLY A 161 -14.09 10.52 -12.71
C GLY A 161 -13.67 11.92 -13.16
N ASN A 162 -14.39 12.97 -12.76
CA ASN A 162 -13.97 14.35 -13.01
C ASN A 162 -12.96 14.86 -11.97
N SER A 163 -12.90 14.27 -10.79
CA SER A 163 -11.92 14.56 -9.75
C SER A 163 -10.85 13.47 -9.66
N VAL A 164 -11.24 12.19 -9.63
CA VAL A 164 -10.32 11.04 -9.56
C VAL A 164 -10.05 10.45 -10.95
N THR A 165 -9.79 11.33 -11.91
CA THR A 165 -9.70 11.00 -13.34
C THR A 165 -8.63 9.97 -13.66
N ALA A 166 -7.44 10.09 -13.04
CA ALA A 166 -6.35 9.13 -13.28
C ALA A 166 -6.72 7.73 -12.80
N LEU A 167 -7.28 7.59 -11.60
CA LEU A 167 -7.70 6.30 -11.06
C LEU A 167 -8.75 5.62 -11.97
N TRP A 168 -9.72 6.39 -12.48
CA TRP A 168 -10.71 5.85 -13.42
C TRP A 168 -10.08 5.49 -14.78
N ASN A 169 -9.10 6.25 -15.27
CA ASN A 169 -8.36 5.91 -16.48
C ASN A 169 -7.51 4.65 -16.30
N TYR A 170 -6.87 4.48 -15.13
CA TYR A 170 -6.14 3.24 -14.81
C TYR A 170 -7.07 2.04 -14.70
N ALA A 171 -8.19 2.16 -13.98
CA ALA A 171 -9.20 1.10 -13.87
C ALA A 171 -9.74 0.67 -15.24
N GLN A 172 -9.96 1.64 -16.14
CA GLN A 172 -10.45 1.36 -17.50
C GLN A 172 -9.37 0.74 -18.41
N HIS A 173 -8.11 0.98 -18.15
CA HIS A 173 -7.03 0.44 -18.99
C HIS A 173 -6.50 -0.90 -18.47
N TYR A 174 -6.48 -1.08 -17.17
CA TYR A 174 -5.96 -2.23 -16.44
C TYR A 174 -7.06 -2.96 -15.66
N ALA A 175 -6.74 -3.45 -14.48
CA ALA A 175 -7.67 -4.19 -13.63
C ALA A 175 -7.93 -3.47 -12.30
N MET A 176 -9.17 -3.53 -11.84
CA MET A 176 -9.58 -3.07 -10.51
C MET A 176 -10.40 -4.15 -9.80
N SER A 177 -10.50 -4.07 -8.47
CA SER A 177 -11.46 -4.85 -7.68
C SER A 177 -12.57 -3.94 -7.18
N ASP A 178 -13.82 -4.43 -7.19
CA ASP A 178 -14.95 -3.79 -6.51
C ASP A 178 -15.38 -4.58 -5.26
N ASN A 179 -14.51 -5.48 -4.78
CA ASN A 179 -14.79 -6.36 -3.65
C ASN A 179 -13.55 -6.59 -2.79
N SER A 180 -12.76 -5.53 -2.57
CA SER A 180 -11.58 -5.52 -1.71
C SER A 180 -11.88 -4.74 -0.41
N TYR A 181 -11.38 -5.22 0.72
CA TYR A 181 -11.74 -4.71 2.05
C TYR A 181 -10.51 -4.41 2.90
N GLY A 182 -10.67 -3.58 3.92
CA GLY A 182 -9.78 -3.60 5.08
C GLY A 182 -9.77 -4.99 5.71
N THR A 183 -8.63 -5.54 6.07
CA THR A 183 -8.57 -6.85 6.75
C THR A 183 -9.32 -6.82 8.07
N THR A 184 -9.24 -5.70 8.78
CA THR A 184 -9.98 -5.39 10.01
C THR A 184 -10.53 -3.96 9.95
N PHE A 185 -11.44 -3.61 10.83
CA PHE A 185 -11.77 -2.22 11.13
C PHE A 185 -10.61 -1.52 11.82
N GLY A 186 -10.60 -0.20 11.78
CA GLY A 186 -9.66 0.67 12.46
C GLY A 186 -8.85 1.55 11.51
N PRO A 187 -8.17 2.56 12.06
CA PRO A 187 -7.50 3.62 11.31
C PRO A 187 -6.18 3.18 10.67
N SER A 188 -5.45 4.14 10.12
CA SER A 188 -4.31 3.95 9.20
C SER A 188 -3.24 2.97 9.68
N ALA A 189 -2.81 3.03 10.95
CA ALA A 189 -1.80 2.09 11.47
C ALA A 189 -2.29 0.64 11.43
N VAL A 190 -3.58 0.41 11.65
CA VAL A 190 -4.21 -0.92 11.60
C VAL A 190 -4.17 -1.47 10.19
N GLY A 191 -4.55 -0.68 9.19
CA GLY A 191 -4.48 -1.06 7.78
C GLY A 191 -3.06 -1.33 7.31
N ALA A 192 -2.11 -0.44 7.67
CA ALA A 192 -0.70 -0.59 7.32
C ALA A 192 -0.07 -1.86 7.94
N LEU A 193 -0.40 -2.20 9.18
CA LEU A 193 0.06 -3.43 9.81
C LEU A 193 -0.53 -4.68 9.15
N ASN A 194 -1.80 -4.66 8.77
CA ASN A 194 -2.43 -5.74 8.02
C ASN A 194 -1.77 -5.95 6.64
N LEU A 195 -1.35 -4.88 5.96
CA LEU A 195 -0.63 -4.96 4.69
C LEU A 195 0.69 -5.74 4.80
N VAL A 196 1.44 -5.57 5.89
CA VAL A 196 2.80 -6.11 6.02
C VAL A 196 2.90 -7.38 6.86
N SER A 197 1.87 -7.67 7.67
CA SER A 197 1.89 -8.85 8.56
C SER A 197 0.56 -9.61 8.62
N GLY A 198 -0.53 -9.08 8.04
CA GLY A 198 -1.86 -9.68 8.13
C GLY A 198 -2.40 -9.77 9.56
N GLN A 199 -1.85 -8.96 10.49
CA GLN A 199 -2.21 -9.01 11.90
C GLN A 199 -1.87 -7.70 12.62
N THR A 200 -2.62 -7.42 13.69
CA THR A 200 -2.48 -6.21 14.52
C THR A 200 -2.25 -6.54 16.00
N HIS A 201 -2.20 -7.82 16.37
CA HIS A 201 -1.81 -8.25 17.70
C HIS A 201 -0.28 -8.36 17.83
N GLY A 202 0.23 -8.44 19.06
CA GLY A 202 1.67 -8.59 19.34
C GLY A 202 2.31 -7.36 19.97
N VAL A 203 1.50 -6.38 20.41
CA VAL A 203 2.01 -5.23 21.18
C VAL A 203 2.59 -5.72 22.50
N THR A 204 3.87 -5.42 22.72
CA THR A 204 4.61 -5.83 23.93
C THR A 204 5.16 -4.65 24.72
N LYS A 205 5.02 -3.45 24.17
CA LYS A 205 5.52 -2.24 24.81
C LYS A 205 4.64 -1.06 24.43
N GLU A 206 4.26 -0.30 25.43
CA GLU A 206 3.51 0.94 25.32
C GLU A 206 4.34 2.05 25.97
N PHE A 207 4.34 3.21 25.36
CA PHE A 207 5.05 4.37 25.86
C PHE A 207 4.28 5.66 25.54
N MET A 208 4.17 6.54 26.53
CA MET A 208 3.60 7.86 26.36
C MET A 208 4.62 8.91 26.79
N PRO A 209 5.01 9.83 25.92
CA PRO A 209 5.93 10.91 26.27
C PRO A 209 5.42 11.75 27.45
N GLY A 210 6.34 12.14 28.34
CA GLY A 210 5.99 12.97 29.50
C GLY A 210 5.30 12.25 30.63
N GLY A 211 5.20 10.90 30.61
CA GLY A 211 4.65 10.09 31.68
C GLY A 211 3.12 10.24 31.85
N LYS A 212 2.43 10.66 30.81
CA LYS A 212 0.96 10.64 30.78
C LYS A 212 0.44 9.20 30.72
N PRO A 213 -0.81 8.93 31.12
CA PRO A 213 -1.44 7.63 30.85
C PRO A 213 -1.46 7.34 29.36
N PHE A 214 -1.20 6.09 28.99
CA PHE A 214 -1.36 5.61 27.62
C PHE A 214 -2.86 5.54 27.29
N PRO A 215 -3.31 5.96 26.07
CA PRO A 215 -4.71 5.87 25.70
C PRO A 215 -5.18 4.41 25.64
N ALA A 216 -6.23 4.07 26.36
CA ALA A 216 -6.72 2.69 26.41
C ALA A 216 -7.36 2.21 25.11
N ILE A 217 -7.75 3.14 24.22
CA ILE A 217 -8.32 2.82 22.92
C ILE A 217 -7.26 2.36 21.91
N ASP A 218 -6.02 2.82 22.07
CA ASP A 218 -4.96 2.53 21.10
C ASP A 218 -4.55 1.05 21.11
N VAL A 219 -4.63 0.41 22.27
CA VAL A 219 -4.23 -0.99 22.44
C VAL A 219 -5.22 -1.74 23.33
N LEU A 220 -5.82 -2.78 22.77
CA LEU A 220 -6.61 -3.73 23.53
C LEU A 220 -5.70 -4.81 24.15
N GLU A 221 -5.61 -4.86 25.47
CA GLU A 221 -4.88 -5.92 26.17
C GLU A 221 -5.51 -7.30 25.93
N GLN A 222 -4.68 -8.26 25.54
CA GLN A 222 -5.12 -9.65 25.37
C GLN A 222 -5.08 -10.41 26.70
N ALA A 223 -6.16 -11.08 27.04
CA ALA A 223 -6.22 -11.88 28.25
C ALA A 223 -5.23 -13.05 28.21
N GLY A 224 -4.29 -13.08 29.12
CA GLY A 224 -3.49 -14.29 29.44
C GLY A 224 -2.10 -14.39 28.84
N ASN A 225 -1.66 -13.54 27.93
CA ASN A 225 -0.34 -13.61 27.31
C ASN A 225 0.51 -12.34 27.43
N GLY A 226 -0.04 -11.24 27.97
CA GLY A 226 0.66 -9.96 28.15
C GLY A 226 1.01 -9.24 26.84
N GLN A 227 0.31 -9.57 25.76
CA GLN A 227 0.38 -8.89 24.49
C GLN A 227 -0.90 -8.10 24.24
N GLY A 228 -0.81 -7.01 23.48
CA GLY A 228 -1.95 -6.20 23.07
C GLY A 228 -2.25 -6.33 21.57
N THR A 229 -3.43 -5.89 21.19
CA THR A 229 -3.81 -5.66 19.79
C THR A 229 -3.94 -4.16 19.58
N ILE A 230 -3.27 -3.62 18.57
CA ILE A 230 -3.44 -2.22 18.18
C ILE A 230 -4.80 -2.04 17.53
N THR A 231 -5.52 -1.01 17.94
CA THR A 231 -6.89 -0.69 17.49
C THR A 231 -7.04 0.78 17.09
N ASP A 232 -5.94 1.55 17.18
CA ASP A 232 -5.88 2.96 16.84
C ASP A 232 -4.46 3.34 16.35
N ASP A 233 -4.16 4.60 16.14
CA ASP A 233 -2.96 5.15 15.50
C ASP A 233 -1.78 5.42 16.43
N ALA A 234 -1.52 4.56 17.41
CA ALA A 234 -0.29 4.67 18.19
C ALA A 234 0.95 4.61 17.28
N GLN A 235 1.93 5.48 17.52
CA GLN A 235 3.14 5.60 16.70
C GLN A 235 4.18 4.51 16.99
N PRO A 236 5.15 4.24 16.11
CA PRO A 236 6.21 3.27 16.34
C PRO A 236 7.10 3.66 17.54
N PHE A 237 7.33 2.71 18.44
CA PHE A 237 8.19 2.93 19.61
C PHE A 237 9.66 3.09 19.20
N GLY A 238 10.25 4.18 19.65
CA GLY A 238 11.68 4.45 19.49
C GLY A 238 12.06 5.12 18.17
N ASP A 239 11.12 5.31 17.26
CA ASP A 239 11.30 6.18 16.12
C ASP A 239 11.56 7.62 16.62
N ASP A 240 12.66 8.23 16.16
CA ASP A 240 13.09 9.57 16.62
C ASP A 240 12.06 10.66 16.29
N CYS A 241 11.20 10.43 15.30
CA CYS A 241 10.16 11.35 14.85
C CYS A 241 8.78 11.07 15.46
N SER A 242 8.63 9.97 16.19
CA SER A 242 7.43 9.71 16.99
C SER A 242 7.32 10.67 18.17
N SER A 243 6.17 11.33 18.33
CA SER A 243 5.98 12.42 19.28
C SER A 243 4.81 12.25 20.26
N ARG A 244 3.92 11.27 20.03
CA ARG A 244 2.76 10.98 20.87
C ARG A 244 2.87 9.57 21.47
N ASP A 245 1.78 8.91 21.77
CA ASP A 245 1.67 7.51 22.18
C ASP A 245 2.41 6.57 21.20
N GLN A 246 3.14 5.61 21.76
CA GLN A 246 4.01 4.74 20.97
C GLN A 246 3.88 3.29 21.41
N VAL A 247 3.94 2.38 20.44
CA VAL A 247 3.93 0.94 20.67
C VAL A 247 5.05 0.22 19.94
N GLN A 248 5.49 -0.90 20.50
CA GLN A 248 6.38 -1.85 19.84
C GLN A 248 5.66 -3.18 19.68
N MET A 249 5.71 -3.70 18.46
CA MET A 249 5.14 -5.00 18.13
C MET A 249 6.20 -6.09 18.06
N THR A 250 5.76 -7.31 18.28
CA THR A 250 6.52 -8.54 18.05
C THR A 250 5.82 -9.38 16.98
N GLY A 251 6.47 -10.45 16.58
CA GLY A 251 5.99 -11.33 15.53
C GLY A 251 6.80 -11.15 14.25
N THR A 252 6.35 -11.79 13.20
CA THR A 252 6.97 -11.80 11.88
C THR A 252 6.21 -10.83 10.96
N ASN A 253 6.93 -10.09 10.13
CA ASN A 253 6.37 -9.34 9.01
C ASN A 253 6.96 -9.85 7.68
N ILE A 254 6.45 -9.38 6.56
CA ILE A 254 6.92 -9.82 5.24
C ILE A 254 8.40 -9.50 5.01
N GLY A 255 8.93 -8.42 5.58
CA GLY A 255 10.35 -8.07 5.50
C GLY A 255 11.26 -9.16 6.08
N ASP A 256 10.85 -9.78 7.18
CA ASP A 256 11.58 -10.91 7.77
C ASP A 256 11.62 -12.12 6.81
N LEU A 257 10.51 -12.39 6.12
CA LEU A 257 10.43 -13.50 5.16
C LEU A 257 11.27 -13.23 3.90
N LEU A 258 11.22 -11.99 3.40
CA LEU A 258 12.02 -11.55 2.25
C LEU A 258 13.51 -11.59 2.58
N ASN A 259 13.92 -11.09 3.76
CA ASN A 259 15.30 -11.16 4.24
C ASN A 259 15.81 -12.60 4.33
N LYS A 260 15.00 -13.52 4.87
CA LYS A 260 15.33 -14.95 4.95
C LYS A 260 15.59 -15.58 3.57
N LYS A 261 14.98 -15.04 2.52
CA LYS A 261 15.14 -15.51 1.13
C LYS A 261 16.16 -14.68 0.33
N ASN A 262 16.76 -13.65 0.93
CA ASN A 262 17.61 -12.67 0.24
C ASN A 262 16.90 -12.01 -0.95
N ILE A 263 15.62 -11.70 -0.82
CA ILE A 263 14.85 -10.92 -1.78
C ILE A 263 15.03 -9.44 -1.42
N SER A 264 15.36 -8.61 -2.41
CA SER A 264 15.48 -7.17 -2.19
C SER A 264 14.11 -6.52 -1.94
N TRP A 265 14.03 -5.65 -0.92
CA TRP A 265 12.78 -4.97 -0.62
C TRP A 265 13.03 -3.65 0.13
N GLY A 266 12.03 -2.80 0.17
CA GLY A 266 12.08 -1.58 0.96
C GLY A 266 10.70 -0.94 1.11
N PHE A 267 10.55 -0.17 2.20
CA PHE A 267 9.48 0.79 2.39
C PHE A 267 10.04 2.19 2.18
N PHE A 268 9.33 3.00 1.41
CA PHE A 268 9.79 4.31 0.97
C PHE A 268 8.69 5.34 1.22
N GLU A 269 8.89 6.19 2.23
CA GLU A 269 7.89 7.19 2.62
C GLU A 269 8.43 8.61 2.39
N GLY A 270 7.55 9.50 1.93
CA GLY A 270 7.88 10.91 1.77
C GLY A 270 8.27 11.56 3.10
N GLY A 271 9.39 12.29 3.12
CA GLY A 271 9.88 12.96 4.31
C GLY A 271 10.57 12.07 5.34
N PHE A 272 10.76 10.77 5.07
CA PHE A 272 11.53 9.88 5.95
C PHE A 272 12.98 10.37 6.16
N LYS A 273 13.57 10.99 5.17
CA LYS A 273 14.90 11.57 5.25
C LYS A 273 14.94 12.74 6.23
N PRO A 274 15.76 12.69 7.29
CA PRO A 274 15.83 13.78 8.25
C PRO A 274 16.29 15.10 7.61
N THR A 275 15.65 16.19 7.99
CA THR A 275 16.09 17.55 7.62
C THR A 275 17.27 18.02 8.47
N ALA A 276 17.44 17.43 9.66
CA ALA A 276 18.53 17.72 10.60
C ALA A 276 18.73 16.55 11.56
N THR A 277 19.85 16.60 12.30
CA THR A 277 20.08 15.74 13.47
C THR A 277 20.36 16.63 14.68
N THR A 278 19.60 16.45 15.74
CA THR A 278 19.73 17.22 16.97
C THR A 278 19.90 16.30 18.17
N GLY A 279 21.00 16.46 18.90
CA GLY A 279 21.27 15.61 20.06
C GLY A 279 21.45 14.12 19.75
N GLY A 280 21.81 13.79 18.50
CA GLY A 280 21.96 12.41 18.03
C GLY A 280 20.64 11.77 17.53
N LYS A 281 19.54 12.53 17.49
CA LYS A 281 18.25 12.09 17.00
C LYS A 281 17.93 12.73 15.65
N ALA A 282 17.24 11.98 14.80
CA ALA A 282 16.67 12.49 13.55
C ALA A 282 15.62 13.57 13.82
N VAL A 283 15.50 14.51 12.92
CA VAL A 283 14.45 15.55 12.91
C VAL A 283 13.74 15.47 11.56
N CYS A 284 12.50 15.00 11.54
CA CYS A 284 11.64 14.90 10.35
C CYS A 284 10.86 16.21 10.18
N GLY A 285 11.55 17.25 9.71
CA GLY A 285 10.97 18.59 9.59
C GLY A 285 10.63 18.98 8.15
N ALA A 286 10.60 18.00 7.22
CA ALA A 286 10.09 18.25 5.87
C ALA A 286 8.56 18.45 5.94
N ASN A 287 8.05 19.44 5.23
CA ASN A 287 6.63 19.75 5.18
C ASN A 287 6.27 20.46 3.87
N HIS A 288 5.02 20.34 3.46
CA HIS A 288 4.47 21.00 2.29
C HIS A 288 3.17 21.72 2.59
N THR A 289 2.86 22.72 1.77
CA THR A 289 1.57 23.43 1.85
C THR A 289 0.46 22.52 1.31
N VAL A 290 -0.61 22.40 2.07
CA VAL A 290 -1.78 21.63 1.69
C VAL A 290 -2.57 22.34 0.59
N GLY A 291 -3.02 21.60 -0.43
CA GLY A 291 -3.90 22.09 -1.49
C GLY A 291 -3.27 22.98 -2.56
N PRO A 292 -1.99 22.83 -2.95
CA PRO A 292 -1.38 23.67 -3.99
C PRO A 292 -2.06 23.52 -5.35
N MET A 293 -2.60 22.37 -5.68
CA MET A 293 -3.29 22.09 -6.94
C MET A 293 -4.61 22.86 -7.09
N LEU A 294 -5.22 23.27 -6.01
CA LEU A 294 -6.44 24.09 -6.01
C LEU A 294 -6.18 25.58 -6.19
N GLY A 295 -4.93 25.98 -6.45
CA GLY A 295 -4.55 27.38 -6.57
C GLY A 295 -4.46 28.08 -5.22
N GLY A 296 -4.19 27.35 -4.18
CA GLY A 296 -3.90 27.87 -2.84
C GLY A 296 -2.82 28.94 -2.88
N THR A 297 -2.95 29.94 -2.04
CA THR A 297 -2.04 31.08 -2.04
C THR A 297 -0.75 30.82 -1.25
N GLY A 298 -0.67 29.69 -0.55
CA GLY A 298 0.44 29.36 0.35
C GLY A 298 0.61 30.38 1.49
N LYS A 299 -0.44 31.12 1.84
CA LYS A 299 -0.36 32.13 2.90
C LYS A 299 -0.56 31.45 4.25
N THR A 300 0.44 31.60 5.10
CA THR A 300 0.37 31.21 6.52
C THR A 300 -0.88 31.78 7.18
N GLY A 301 -1.68 30.93 7.80
CA GLY A 301 -2.90 31.34 8.52
C GLY A 301 -4.22 31.03 7.80
N ASP A 302 -4.17 30.57 6.57
CA ASP A 302 -5.30 29.99 5.85
C ASP A 302 -5.23 28.48 6.05
N ARG A 303 -6.15 27.84 6.75
CA ARG A 303 -5.94 26.49 7.27
C ARG A 303 -5.94 25.38 6.22
N ALA A 304 -6.63 25.57 5.12
CA ALA A 304 -6.53 24.63 3.98
C ALA A 304 -5.21 24.77 3.22
N PHE A 305 -4.37 25.72 3.64
CA PHE A 305 -3.05 26.00 3.09
C PHE A 305 -1.98 26.08 4.19
N ASP A 306 -2.29 25.56 5.38
CA ASP A 306 -1.28 25.28 6.40
C ASP A 306 -0.34 24.17 5.89
N THR A 307 0.82 24.08 6.48
CA THR A 307 1.76 23.02 6.16
C THR A 307 1.38 21.72 6.87
N LYS A 308 1.53 20.61 6.18
CA LYS A 308 1.49 19.26 6.75
C LYS A 308 2.90 18.68 6.72
N ASP A 309 3.28 18.01 7.79
CA ASP A 309 4.53 17.23 7.82
C ASP A 309 4.48 16.13 6.76
N ASP A 310 5.57 15.95 6.03
CA ASP A 310 5.65 14.95 4.97
C ASP A 310 5.69 13.52 5.53
N TYR A 311 6.48 13.30 6.59
CA TYR A 311 6.60 12.02 7.27
C TYR A 311 5.57 11.89 8.38
N ILE A 312 4.83 10.80 8.36
CA ILE A 312 3.81 10.47 9.35
C ILE A 312 4.17 9.13 10.00
N PRO A 313 4.69 9.10 11.23
CA PRO A 313 5.30 7.89 11.81
C PRO A 313 4.40 6.64 11.84
N HIS A 314 3.08 6.79 12.02
CA HIS A 314 2.18 5.64 12.07
C HIS A 314 1.82 5.07 10.69
N HIS A 315 2.21 5.73 9.59
CA HIS A 315 2.10 5.20 8.23
C HIS A 315 3.24 4.23 7.85
N GLU A 316 4.28 4.11 8.71
CA GLU A 316 5.47 3.28 8.48
C GLU A 316 5.39 1.96 9.30
N PRO A 317 4.71 0.90 8.78
CA PRO A 317 4.40 -0.28 9.58
C PRO A 317 5.62 -1.10 9.99
N PHE A 318 6.73 -1.05 9.25
CA PHE A 318 7.93 -1.80 9.57
C PHE A 318 8.70 -1.22 10.76
N GLN A 319 8.48 0.05 11.09
CA GLN A 319 9.08 0.71 12.26
C GLN A 319 8.55 0.16 13.59
N TYR A 320 7.39 -0.48 13.60
CA TYR A 320 6.84 -1.12 14.82
C TYR A 320 7.61 -2.39 15.24
N TYR A 321 8.37 -3.00 14.33
CA TYR A 321 9.07 -4.26 14.55
C TYR A 321 10.57 -4.05 14.68
N ALA A 322 11.17 -4.47 15.80
CA ALA A 322 12.61 -4.30 16.03
C ALA A 322 13.49 -4.98 14.96
N SER A 323 12.98 -5.99 14.24
CA SER A 323 13.70 -6.70 13.19
C SER A 323 13.88 -5.85 11.91
N THR A 324 12.94 -4.94 11.62
CA THR A 324 12.91 -4.18 10.39
C THR A 324 12.99 -2.66 10.59
N ALA A 325 12.90 -2.17 11.81
CA ALA A 325 12.93 -0.74 12.11
C ALA A 325 14.27 -0.07 11.79
N ASN A 326 14.19 1.19 11.35
CA ASN A 326 15.28 2.16 11.24
C ASN A 326 14.95 3.40 12.10
N PRO A 327 14.94 3.27 13.42
CA PRO A 327 14.39 4.30 14.32
C PRO A 327 15.15 5.62 14.31
N HIS A 328 16.37 5.65 13.76
CA HIS A 328 17.22 6.84 13.66
C HIS A 328 17.26 7.42 12.25
N HIS A 329 16.43 6.92 11.33
CA HIS A 329 16.36 7.36 9.95
C HIS A 329 17.73 7.41 9.26
N LEU A 330 18.56 6.39 9.47
CA LEU A 330 19.87 6.31 8.85
C LEU A 330 19.73 6.10 7.34
N PRO A 331 20.47 6.87 6.52
CA PRO A 331 20.39 6.70 5.07
C PRO A 331 21.01 5.37 4.63
N PRO A 332 20.70 4.88 3.42
CA PRO A 332 21.43 3.74 2.85
C PRO A 332 22.91 4.09 2.68
N THR A 333 23.78 3.08 2.82
CA THR A 333 25.24 3.29 2.71
C THR A 333 25.69 3.61 1.28
N SER A 334 24.91 3.23 0.28
CA SER A 334 25.05 3.58 -1.14
C SER A 334 23.78 3.20 -1.91
N VAL A 335 23.61 3.73 -3.13
CA VAL A 335 22.44 3.46 -3.98
C VAL A 335 22.25 1.95 -4.25
N ASP A 336 23.33 1.22 -4.48
CA ASP A 336 23.31 -0.25 -4.70
C ASP A 336 23.04 -1.06 -3.42
N LYS A 337 22.91 -0.39 -2.27
CA LYS A 337 22.47 -1.01 -1.02
C LYS A 337 21.00 -0.81 -0.73
N ILE A 338 20.33 0.05 -1.47
CA ILE A 338 18.88 0.21 -1.33
C ILE A 338 18.18 -1.11 -1.64
N GLY A 339 17.28 -1.52 -0.78
CA GLY A 339 16.63 -2.82 -0.84
C GLY A 339 17.47 -4.00 -0.32
N GLN A 340 18.67 -3.75 0.20
CA GLN A 340 19.54 -4.73 0.84
C GLN A 340 19.69 -4.43 2.32
N THR A 341 20.01 -5.44 3.11
CA THR A 341 20.27 -5.24 4.55
C THR A 341 21.53 -4.40 4.76
N ASP A 342 21.34 -3.20 5.30
CA ASP A 342 22.42 -2.30 5.76
C ASP A 342 21.94 -1.47 6.97
N GLN A 343 22.53 -0.31 7.23
CA GLN A 343 22.13 0.54 8.37
C GLN A 343 20.73 1.16 8.22
N ALA A 344 20.21 1.30 6.98
CA ALA A 344 18.86 1.81 6.73
C ALA A 344 17.77 0.75 7.01
N ASN A 345 18.16 -0.51 7.16
CA ASN A 345 17.29 -1.64 7.49
C ASN A 345 16.00 -1.70 6.67
N HIS A 346 16.10 -1.37 5.37
CA HIS A 346 15.01 -1.37 4.39
C HIS A 346 13.98 -0.24 4.53
N GLN A 347 14.20 0.76 5.41
CA GLN A 347 13.32 1.91 5.58
C GLN A 347 14.01 3.15 4.99
N TYR A 348 13.35 3.82 4.05
CA TYR A 348 13.95 4.82 3.17
C TYR A 348 13.02 5.99 2.90
N ASP A 349 13.60 7.08 2.38
CA ASP A 349 12.86 8.18 1.76
C ASP A 349 12.45 7.84 0.31
N LEU A 350 11.35 8.40 -0.19
CA LEU A 350 10.93 8.23 -1.59
C LEU A 350 12.01 8.61 -2.60
N SER A 351 12.88 9.57 -2.28
CA SER A 351 14.01 9.95 -3.16
C SER A 351 15.05 8.83 -3.31
N ASP A 352 15.18 7.96 -2.32
CA ASP A 352 16.04 6.77 -2.39
C ASP A 352 15.46 5.72 -3.35
N PHE A 353 14.12 5.55 -3.36
CA PHE A 353 13.46 4.65 -4.32
C PHE A 353 13.80 5.04 -5.76
N TRP A 354 13.63 6.31 -6.11
CA TRP A 354 13.93 6.79 -7.46
C TRP A 354 15.41 6.69 -7.78
N SER A 355 16.27 6.98 -6.81
CA SER A 355 17.73 6.82 -6.98
C SER A 355 18.12 5.38 -7.32
N ALA A 356 17.50 4.39 -6.68
CA ALA A 356 17.72 2.98 -6.97
C ALA A 356 17.12 2.57 -8.33
N ALA A 357 15.89 2.95 -8.60
CA ALA A 357 15.18 2.62 -9.84
C ALA A 357 15.89 3.16 -11.08
N ASP A 358 16.30 4.44 -11.06
CA ASP A 358 17.03 5.09 -12.16
C ASP A 358 18.45 4.51 -12.36
N ALA A 359 19.05 3.97 -11.31
CA ALA A 359 20.33 3.28 -11.39
C ALA A 359 20.20 1.81 -11.86
N GLY A 360 19.00 1.30 -12.13
CA GLY A 360 18.74 -0.09 -12.52
C GLY A 360 18.83 -1.07 -11.33
N HIS A 361 18.55 -0.62 -10.13
CA HIS A 361 18.53 -1.38 -8.88
C HIS A 361 17.14 -1.42 -8.24
N LEU A 362 16.07 -1.39 -9.05
CA LEU A 362 14.70 -1.49 -8.54
C LEU A 362 14.56 -2.72 -7.64
N PRO A 363 14.15 -2.58 -6.36
CA PRO A 363 13.95 -3.73 -5.49
C PRO A 363 12.88 -4.69 -6.01
N ALA A 364 12.93 -5.96 -5.61
CA ALA A 364 11.92 -6.94 -5.97
C ALA A 364 10.55 -6.61 -5.35
N VAL A 365 10.54 -6.09 -4.11
CA VAL A 365 9.32 -5.62 -3.45
C VAL A 365 9.55 -4.20 -2.93
N SER A 366 8.70 -3.28 -3.32
CA SER A 366 8.75 -1.89 -2.87
C SER A 366 7.37 -1.45 -2.38
N TYR A 367 7.32 -0.83 -1.22
CA TYR A 367 6.15 -0.14 -0.72
C TYR A 367 6.41 1.35 -0.82
N LEU A 368 5.52 2.08 -1.46
CA LEU A 368 5.62 3.53 -1.60
C LEU A 368 4.49 4.19 -0.83
N LYS A 369 4.83 5.10 0.07
CA LYS A 369 3.89 5.95 0.79
C LYS A 369 4.17 7.41 0.42
N ALA A 370 3.15 8.11 -0.02
CA ALA A 370 3.25 9.52 -0.37
C ALA A 370 3.64 10.37 0.86
N ALA A 371 4.19 11.55 0.62
CA ALA A 371 4.27 12.57 1.66
C ALA A 371 2.86 13.00 2.08
N GLY A 372 2.64 13.36 3.34
CA GLY A 372 1.32 13.59 3.90
C GLY A 372 0.41 14.54 3.12
N TYR A 373 0.96 15.51 2.36
CA TYR A 373 0.13 16.38 1.52
C TYR A 373 -0.36 15.74 0.21
N GLN A 374 0.14 14.53 -0.14
CA GLN A 374 -0.17 13.79 -1.38
C GLN A 374 -0.70 12.37 -1.14
N ASP A 375 -1.03 12.02 0.08
CA ASP A 375 -1.46 10.66 0.42
C ASP A 375 -2.95 10.38 0.17
N GLY A 376 -3.77 11.45 -0.01
CA GLY A 376 -5.20 11.34 -0.27
C GLY A 376 -6.08 11.62 0.94
N HIS A 377 -5.50 11.65 2.15
CA HIS A 377 -6.24 11.83 3.41
C HIS A 377 -7.01 13.15 3.46
N ALA A 378 -8.26 13.09 3.86
CA ALA A 378 -9.07 14.28 4.12
C ALA A 378 -8.38 15.25 5.09
N ALA A 379 -8.78 16.49 5.11
CA ALA A 379 -8.24 17.59 5.93
C ALA A 379 -6.82 18.07 5.59
N TYR A 380 -5.92 17.26 5.05
CA TYR A 380 -4.55 17.70 4.78
C TYR A 380 -3.94 17.22 3.44
N SER A 381 -4.69 16.45 2.68
CA SER A 381 -4.43 16.12 1.29
C SER A 381 -5.70 16.28 0.47
N ASP A 382 -5.66 16.04 -0.83
CA ASP A 382 -6.83 16.06 -1.70
C ASP A 382 -6.66 15.11 -2.89
N PRO A 383 -7.75 14.77 -3.61
CA PRO A 383 -7.69 13.83 -4.73
C PRO A 383 -6.79 14.28 -5.89
N LEU A 384 -6.49 15.57 -6.04
CA LEU A 384 -5.64 16.09 -7.13
C LEU A 384 -4.17 16.03 -6.76
N ASP A 385 -3.82 16.30 -5.51
CA ASP A 385 -2.45 16.14 -5.00
C ASP A 385 -2.08 14.65 -4.95
N GLU A 386 -3.01 13.77 -4.52
CA GLU A 386 -2.88 12.32 -4.63
C GLU A 386 -2.69 11.87 -6.08
N GLN A 387 -3.54 12.35 -6.99
CA GLN A 387 -3.44 12.04 -8.42
C GLN A 387 -2.08 12.40 -9.00
N GLN A 388 -1.53 13.56 -8.61
CA GLN A 388 -0.20 13.96 -9.07
C GLN A 388 0.86 12.96 -8.66
N PHE A 389 0.88 12.53 -7.41
CA PHE A 389 1.83 11.53 -6.91
C PHE A 389 1.68 10.20 -7.64
N LEU A 390 0.46 9.69 -7.77
CA LEU A 390 0.18 8.43 -8.45
C LEU A 390 0.63 8.47 -9.91
N VAL A 391 0.27 9.53 -10.63
CA VAL A 391 0.55 9.63 -12.06
C VAL A 391 2.04 9.85 -12.32
N GLU A 392 2.72 10.71 -11.57
CA GLU A 392 4.17 10.92 -11.69
C GLU A 392 4.93 9.61 -11.43
N SER A 393 4.57 8.89 -10.37
CA SER A 393 5.19 7.62 -10.01
C SER A 393 4.97 6.53 -11.07
N ILE A 394 3.73 6.35 -11.52
CA ILE A 394 3.41 5.30 -12.50
C ILE A 394 3.98 5.63 -13.88
N ASN A 395 3.91 6.89 -14.32
CA ASN A 395 4.54 7.32 -15.57
C ASN A 395 6.04 7.08 -15.56
N HIS A 396 6.73 7.34 -14.43
CA HIS A 396 8.17 7.11 -14.32
C HIS A 396 8.47 5.61 -14.37
N LEU A 397 7.80 4.80 -13.57
CA LEU A 397 7.96 3.32 -13.59
C LEU A 397 7.75 2.74 -14.99
N GLN A 398 6.76 3.22 -15.74
CA GLN A 398 6.47 2.78 -17.10
C GLN A 398 7.59 3.09 -18.11
N GLN A 399 8.52 3.99 -17.79
CA GLN A 399 9.68 4.33 -18.63
C GLN A 399 10.91 3.49 -18.30
N LEU A 400 10.94 2.79 -17.16
CA LEU A 400 12.07 1.97 -16.75
C LEU A 400 12.14 0.66 -17.57
N PRO A 401 13.34 0.13 -17.81
CA PRO A 401 13.52 -1.18 -18.48
C PRO A 401 12.83 -2.33 -17.73
N ASP A 402 12.67 -2.20 -16.41
CA ASP A 402 12.08 -3.21 -15.53
C ASP A 402 10.55 -3.21 -15.58
N TRP A 403 9.92 -2.20 -16.20
CA TRP A 403 8.46 -2.14 -16.36
C TRP A 403 7.86 -3.42 -16.93
N LYS A 404 8.54 -4.05 -17.89
CA LYS A 404 8.10 -5.29 -18.54
C LYS A 404 7.82 -6.45 -17.58
N ASP A 405 8.42 -6.44 -16.39
CA ASP A 405 8.32 -7.47 -15.37
C ASP A 405 7.77 -6.90 -14.04
N THR A 406 7.14 -5.70 -14.08
CA THR A 406 6.64 -4.97 -12.91
C THR A 406 5.13 -5.07 -12.79
N ALA A 407 4.64 -5.19 -11.55
CA ALA A 407 3.26 -4.96 -11.18
C ALA A 407 3.19 -3.84 -10.13
N VAL A 408 2.41 -2.82 -10.41
CA VAL A 408 2.02 -1.79 -9.43
C VAL A 408 0.66 -2.15 -8.87
N VAL A 409 0.54 -2.13 -7.55
CA VAL A 409 -0.74 -2.32 -6.84
C VAL A 409 -1.03 -1.03 -6.09
N ILE A 410 -2.16 -0.37 -6.41
CA ILE A 410 -2.66 0.77 -5.64
C ILE A 410 -3.68 0.22 -4.65
N ALA A 411 -3.50 0.50 -3.38
CA ALA A 411 -4.39 0.11 -2.29
C ALA A 411 -4.45 1.21 -1.23
N TYR A 412 -5.42 1.11 -0.34
CA TYR A 412 -5.72 2.09 0.69
C TYR A 412 -5.71 1.42 2.07
N ASP A 413 -5.39 2.17 3.10
CA ASP A 413 -5.24 1.67 4.47
C ASP A 413 -6.60 1.54 5.19
N ASP A 414 -7.43 2.56 5.13
CA ASP A 414 -8.78 2.56 5.69
C ASP A 414 -9.74 3.45 4.87
N SER A 415 -10.95 3.68 5.38
CA SER A 415 -12.01 4.39 4.67
C SER A 415 -12.19 5.84 5.07
N ASP A 416 -11.47 6.37 6.06
CA ASP A 416 -11.79 7.66 6.71
C ASP A 416 -13.25 7.71 7.20
N GLY A 417 -13.89 6.58 7.44
CA GLY A 417 -15.31 6.54 7.78
C GLY A 417 -16.28 6.91 6.66
N TRP A 418 -15.80 7.19 5.44
CA TRP A 418 -16.67 7.48 4.29
C TRP A 418 -17.62 6.33 3.98
N TYR A 419 -18.85 6.69 3.66
CA TYR A 419 -19.90 5.74 3.34
C TYR A 419 -19.51 4.79 2.21
N ASP A 420 -19.79 3.50 2.43
CA ASP A 420 -19.91 2.48 1.40
C ASP A 420 -21.23 1.73 1.61
N HIS A 421 -21.91 1.40 0.51
CA HIS A 421 -23.20 0.73 0.61
C HIS A 421 -23.08 -0.77 0.90
N LYS A 422 -21.90 -1.34 0.68
CA LYS A 422 -21.70 -2.78 0.70
C LYS A 422 -21.16 -3.27 2.03
N SER A 423 -21.96 -4.03 2.73
CA SER A 423 -21.49 -4.75 3.91
C SER A 423 -20.44 -5.79 3.52
N ALA A 424 -19.36 -5.83 4.26
CA ALA A 424 -18.32 -6.84 4.10
C ALA A 424 -18.85 -8.25 4.44
N PRO A 425 -18.33 -9.32 3.79
CA PRO A 425 -18.58 -10.67 4.23
C PRO A 425 -17.99 -10.90 5.63
N ALA A 426 -18.48 -11.92 6.33
CA ALA A 426 -17.93 -12.29 7.65
C ALA A 426 -16.45 -12.67 7.54
N GLY A 427 -15.62 -12.04 8.33
CA GLY A 427 -14.17 -12.24 8.39
C GLY A 427 -13.71 -12.67 9.78
N LEU A 428 -12.96 -11.81 10.45
CA LEU A 428 -12.48 -12.04 11.81
C LEU A 428 -13.55 -11.69 12.84
N SER A 429 -13.58 -12.44 13.94
CA SER A 429 -14.53 -12.26 15.03
C SER A 429 -13.83 -11.72 16.27
N SER A 430 -14.56 -10.93 17.08
CA SER A 430 -14.06 -10.35 18.31
C SER A 430 -15.21 -10.11 19.31
N SER A 431 -14.87 -10.04 20.60
CA SER A 431 -15.84 -9.79 21.69
C SER A 431 -15.27 -8.86 22.76
N SER A 432 -14.47 -7.90 22.34
CA SER A 432 -13.90 -6.88 23.21
C SER A 432 -14.92 -5.78 23.57
N PRO A 433 -14.65 -4.94 24.55
CA PRO A 433 -15.48 -3.77 24.84
C PRO A 433 -15.57 -2.75 23.70
N TYR A 434 -14.64 -2.82 22.74
CA TYR A 434 -14.58 -1.94 21.56
C TYR A 434 -15.34 -2.48 20.35
N ASP A 435 -15.81 -3.74 20.39
CA ASP A 435 -16.59 -4.32 19.29
C ASP A 435 -18.03 -3.82 19.31
N ALA A 436 -18.57 -3.52 18.12
CA ALA A 436 -19.90 -2.97 17.97
C ALA A 436 -20.65 -3.44 16.71
N LEU A 437 -20.03 -4.19 15.80
CA LEU A 437 -20.59 -4.55 14.48
C LEU A 437 -21.96 -5.22 14.58
N ASN A 438 -22.11 -6.22 15.46
CA ASN A 438 -23.34 -7.01 15.63
C ASN A 438 -24.01 -6.73 16.99
N GLY A 439 -23.79 -5.55 17.55
CA GLY A 439 -24.26 -5.12 18.86
C GLY A 439 -23.12 -4.94 19.88
N PRO A 440 -23.43 -4.48 21.10
CA PRO A 440 -22.43 -4.16 22.10
C PRO A 440 -21.48 -5.33 22.39
N SER A 441 -20.17 -5.08 22.30
CA SER A 441 -19.09 -6.06 22.52
C SER A 441 -19.20 -7.32 21.64
N THR A 442 -19.69 -7.17 20.42
CA THR A 442 -19.90 -8.32 19.52
C THR A 442 -19.51 -7.97 18.08
N CYS A 443 -18.63 -8.82 17.52
CA CYS A 443 -18.29 -8.82 16.11
C CYS A 443 -18.21 -10.26 15.61
N GLY A 444 -19.06 -10.63 14.65
CA GLY A 444 -19.10 -11.94 14.01
C GLY A 444 -19.41 -13.09 14.97
N ASP A 445 -19.01 -14.31 14.58
CA ASP A 445 -19.15 -15.50 15.42
C ASP A 445 -17.96 -15.64 16.40
N VAL A 446 -18.13 -15.15 17.60
CA VAL A 446 -17.11 -15.15 18.65
C VAL A 446 -16.67 -16.54 19.11
N ASN A 447 -17.39 -17.59 18.71
CA ASN A 447 -17.01 -19.00 18.92
C ASN A 447 -16.38 -19.61 17.66
N GLY A 448 -16.25 -18.82 16.59
CA GLY A 448 -15.67 -19.25 15.31
C GLY A 448 -14.15 -19.45 15.39
N LYS A 449 -13.59 -19.98 14.30
CA LYS A 449 -12.16 -20.29 14.19
C LYS A 449 -11.26 -19.05 14.23
N HIS A 450 -11.80 -17.87 14.04
CA HIS A 450 -11.05 -16.62 13.86
C HIS A 450 -11.16 -15.67 15.05
N ALA A 451 -11.60 -16.17 16.21
CA ALA A 451 -11.71 -15.41 17.46
C ALA A 451 -10.47 -15.55 18.36
N THR A 452 -9.28 -15.85 17.82
CA THR A 452 -8.06 -16.13 18.59
C THR A 452 -7.57 -14.89 19.35
N TYR A 453 -7.57 -13.74 18.67
CA TYR A 453 -7.18 -12.45 19.24
C TYR A 453 -8.36 -11.47 19.19
N GLN A 454 -8.55 -10.74 20.29
CA GLN A 454 -9.60 -9.72 20.38
C GLN A 454 -9.14 -8.40 19.77
N GLY A 455 -10.08 -7.52 19.38
CA GLY A 455 -9.77 -6.24 18.75
C GLY A 455 -9.39 -6.35 17.27
N ARG A 456 -9.77 -7.45 16.61
CA ARG A 456 -9.52 -7.70 15.19
C ARG A 456 -10.83 -7.99 14.43
N CYS A 457 -11.88 -7.24 14.74
CA CYS A 457 -13.13 -7.32 13.99
C CYS A 457 -12.89 -7.05 12.50
N GLY A 458 -13.40 -7.87 11.61
CA GLY A 458 -13.24 -7.71 10.16
C GLY A 458 -14.14 -8.69 9.37
N TYR A 459 -14.24 -8.52 8.06
CA TYR A 459 -13.55 -7.46 7.30
C TYR A 459 -14.02 -6.06 7.71
N GLY A 460 -13.13 -5.09 7.52
CA GLY A 460 -13.41 -3.68 7.62
C GLY A 460 -14.14 -3.11 6.39
N PRO A 461 -14.08 -1.78 6.16
CA PRO A 461 -14.69 -1.11 5.02
C PRO A 461 -14.20 -1.64 3.68
N ARG A 462 -15.01 -1.48 2.64
CA ARG A 462 -14.60 -1.77 1.26
C ARG A 462 -13.74 -0.62 0.74
N LEU A 463 -12.56 -0.97 0.20
CA LEU A 463 -11.51 -0.04 -0.22
C LEU A 463 -11.17 -0.22 -1.71
N PRO A 464 -10.71 0.82 -2.40
CA PRO A 464 -10.24 0.68 -3.78
C PRO A 464 -8.98 -0.20 -3.86
N LEU A 465 -8.91 -1.05 -4.90
CA LEU A 465 -7.75 -1.84 -5.24
C LEU A 465 -7.58 -1.91 -6.76
N LEU A 466 -6.40 -1.47 -7.25
CA LEU A 466 -6.07 -1.50 -8.68
C LEU A 466 -4.76 -2.26 -8.90
N VAL A 467 -4.68 -2.98 -10.02
CA VAL A 467 -3.45 -3.62 -10.50
C VAL A 467 -3.09 -3.03 -11.85
N ILE A 468 -1.91 -2.42 -11.93
CA ILE A 468 -1.36 -1.74 -13.12
C ILE A 468 -0.08 -2.47 -13.52
N SER A 469 -0.12 -3.17 -14.65
CA SER A 469 1.00 -4.02 -15.09
C SER A 469 0.88 -4.31 -16.58
N PRO A 470 1.97 -4.59 -17.28
CA PRO A 470 1.89 -5.21 -18.61
C PRO A 470 1.09 -6.52 -18.62
N TYR A 471 0.97 -7.18 -17.50
CA TYR A 471 0.23 -8.43 -17.32
C TYR A 471 -1.17 -8.25 -16.71
N ALA A 472 -1.59 -7.03 -16.38
CA ALA A 472 -2.94 -6.81 -15.87
C ALA A 472 -3.98 -7.08 -16.97
N LYS A 473 -5.13 -7.64 -16.62
CA LYS A 473 -6.28 -7.72 -17.54
C LYS A 473 -6.74 -6.32 -17.91
N SER A 474 -7.11 -6.12 -19.16
CA SER A 474 -7.56 -4.82 -19.65
C SER A 474 -9.04 -4.60 -19.37
N ASN A 475 -9.39 -3.42 -18.87
CA ASN A 475 -10.78 -2.99 -18.62
C ASN A 475 -11.57 -4.05 -17.83
N PHE A 476 -10.98 -4.50 -16.73
CA PHE A 476 -11.47 -5.64 -15.98
C PHE A 476 -11.82 -5.25 -14.54
N VAL A 477 -12.99 -5.68 -14.10
CA VAL A 477 -13.42 -5.58 -12.70
C VAL A 477 -13.42 -6.96 -12.08
N ASP A 478 -12.65 -7.17 -11.03
CA ASP A 478 -12.64 -8.38 -10.23
C ASP A 478 -13.68 -8.27 -9.10
N HIS A 479 -14.50 -9.31 -8.97
CA HIS A 479 -15.55 -9.39 -7.95
C HIS A 479 -15.23 -10.40 -6.85
N SER A 480 -14.05 -10.98 -6.87
CA SER A 480 -13.61 -11.88 -5.80
C SER A 480 -13.28 -11.11 -4.52
N VAL A 481 -13.56 -11.73 -3.37
CA VAL A 481 -13.24 -11.10 -2.09
C VAL A 481 -11.73 -11.09 -1.89
N THR A 482 -11.19 -9.90 -1.69
CA THR A 482 -9.79 -9.65 -1.34
C THR A 482 -9.72 -8.69 -0.16
N ASP A 483 -8.55 -8.55 0.45
CA ASP A 483 -8.27 -7.62 1.54
C ASP A 483 -6.78 -7.19 1.48
N GLN A 484 -6.34 -6.34 2.39
CA GLN A 484 -4.94 -5.89 2.43
C GLN A 484 -3.94 -7.07 2.48
N SER A 485 -4.30 -8.14 3.20
CA SER A 485 -3.47 -9.36 3.28
C SER A 485 -3.40 -10.13 1.95
N SER A 486 -4.27 -9.84 0.99
CA SER A 486 -4.19 -10.42 -0.36
C SER A 486 -2.95 -9.96 -1.12
N ILE A 487 -2.50 -8.72 -0.87
CA ILE A 487 -1.24 -8.18 -1.41
C ILE A 487 -0.05 -8.92 -0.79
N LEU A 488 -0.08 -9.06 0.53
CA LEU A 488 0.90 -9.84 1.29
C LEU A 488 1.00 -11.27 0.74
N ARG A 489 -0.15 -11.94 0.60
CA ARG A 489 -0.24 -13.30 0.05
C ARG A 489 0.33 -13.40 -1.38
N PHE A 490 0.06 -12.43 -2.25
CA PHE A 490 0.60 -12.42 -3.61
C PHE A 490 2.14 -12.36 -3.59
N ILE A 491 2.72 -11.52 -2.74
CA ILE A 491 4.18 -11.42 -2.56
C ILE A 491 4.73 -12.75 -2.07
N GLU A 492 4.14 -13.35 -1.04
CA GLU A 492 4.56 -14.62 -0.47
C GLU A 492 4.52 -15.76 -1.50
N ASP A 493 3.46 -15.87 -2.26
CA ASP A 493 3.27 -16.90 -3.27
C ASP A 493 4.23 -16.70 -4.45
N ASN A 494 4.44 -15.46 -4.89
CA ASN A 494 5.32 -15.16 -6.01
C ASN A 494 6.80 -15.50 -5.71
N TRP A 495 7.29 -15.18 -4.51
CA TRP A 495 8.67 -15.49 -4.09
C TRP A 495 8.80 -16.75 -3.26
N LYS A 496 7.71 -17.48 -3.03
CA LYS A 496 7.70 -18.75 -2.28
C LYS A 496 8.31 -18.59 -0.88
N THR A 497 7.98 -17.50 -0.19
CA THR A 497 8.55 -17.19 1.13
C THR A 497 7.96 -18.05 2.24
N GLY A 498 6.78 -18.60 2.03
CA GLY A 498 5.92 -19.17 3.08
C GLY A 498 5.06 -18.07 3.70
N ARG A 499 4.25 -18.41 4.69
CA ARG A 499 3.28 -17.54 5.37
C ARG A 499 3.88 -16.93 6.63
N ILE A 500 3.31 -15.80 7.04
CA ILE A 500 3.65 -15.12 8.31
C ILE A 500 3.41 -16.04 9.51
N GLY A 501 2.27 -16.71 9.55
CA GLY A 501 1.87 -17.55 10.68
C GLY A 501 1.25 -16.73 11.81
N ASP A 502 1.11 -17.36 13.00
CA ASP A 502 0.56 -16.73 14.21
C ASP A 502 -0.81 -16.05 14.00
N ASP A 503 -1.72 -16.77 13.35
CA ASP A 503 -3.08 -16.33 13.01
C ASP A 503 -3.13 -15.06 12.10
N SER A 504 -2.05 -14.80 11.34
CA SER A 504 -2.07 -13.82 10.26
C SER A 504 -3.16 -14.17 9.25
N TYR A 505 -3.76 -13.15 8.65
CA TYR A 505 -4.86 -13.35 7.71
C TYR A 505 -4.39 -13.79 6.31
N ASP A 506 -3.08 -13.75 6.02
CA ASP A 506 -2.44 -14.10 4.75
C ASP A 506 -2.76 -15.51 4.23
N ASP A 507 -2.99 -16.47 5.12
CA ASP A 507 -3.37 -17.85 4.75
C ASP A 507 -4.83 -17.98 4.30
N ARG A 508 -5.69 -17.01 4.62
CA ARG A 508 -7.13 -16.95 4.33
C ARG A 508 -7.49 -15.91 3.28
N ALA A 509 -6.63 -14.92 3.10
CA ALA A 509 -6.82 -13.82 2.17
C ALA A 509 -7.17 -14.31 0.76
N GLY A 510 -7.94 -13.53 0.02
CA GLY A 510 -8.17 -13.77 -1.40
C GLY A 510 -6.87 -13.71 -2.22
N VAL A 511 -6.92 -14.11 -3.48
CA VAL A 511 -5.76 -14.06 -4.38
C VAL A 511 -5.94 -12.95 -5.41
N LEU A 512 -4.84 -12.31 -5.82
CA LEU A 512 -4.85 -11.27 -6.85
C LEU A 512 -4.72 -11.82 -8.28
N ASP A 513 -4.43 -13.13 -8.42
CA ASP A 513 -4.24 -13.79 -9.73
C ASP A 513 -5.38 -13.53 -10.73
N PRO A 514 -6.68 -13.46 -10.34
CA PRO A 514 -7.76 -13.14 -11.26
C PRO A 514 -7.61 -11.80 -12.00
N MET A 515 -6.86 -10.87 -11.46
CA MET A 515 -6.60 -9.55 -12.07
C MET A 515 -5.51 -9.59 -13.13
N PHE A 516 -4.76 -10.69 -13.26
CA PHE A 516 -3.67 -10.86 -14.22
C PHE A 516 -4.03 -11.76 -15.38
N ASP A 517 -3.34 -11.56 -16.51
CA ASP A 517 -3.27 -12.46 -17.66
C ASP A 517 -1.81 -12.62 -18.10
N PHE A 518 -1.18 -13.69 -17.65
CA PHE A 518 0.22 -13.98 -17.95
C PHE A 518 0.45 -14.66 -19.33
N TYR A 519 -0.61 -14.88 -20.10
CA TYR A 519 -0.57 -15.63 -21.35
C TYR A 519 -0.86 -14.78 -22.59
N SER A 520 -1.54 -13.66 -22.41
CA SER A 520 -1.84 -12.72 -23.49
C SER A 520 -0.67 -11.77 -23.76
N PRO A 521 -0.64 -11.07 -24.91
CA PRO A 521 0.33 -10.00 -25.14
C PRO A 521 0.26 -8.94 -24.03
N ALA A 522 1.44 -8.43 -23.65
CA ALA A 522 1.55 -7.40 -22.62
C ALA A 522 0.71 -6.15 -22.95
N GLN A 523 0.05 -5.60 -21.93
CA GLN A 523 -0.67 -4.35 -22.06
C GLN A 523 0.31 -3.19 -22.33
N PRO A 524 -0.04 -2.25 -23.22
CA PRO A 524 0.77 -1.06 -23.43
C PRO A 524 0.78 -0.17 -22.18
N ALA A 525 1.84 0.60 -22.01
CA ALA A 525 1.89 1.64 -21.00
C ALA A 525 0.79 2.69 -21.23
N LEU A 526 0.19 3.18 -20.14
CA LEU A 526 -0.77 4.28 -20.16
C LEU A 526 -0.16 5.51 -19.48
N VAL A 527 0.28 6.46 -20.28
CA VAL A 527 0.83 7.73 -19.78
C VAL A 527 -0.29 8.74 -19.63
N LEU A 528 -0.43 9.31 -18.44
CA LEU A 528 -1.43 10.30 -18.09
C LEU A 528 -0.78 11.67 -17.80
N ASP A 529 -1.55 12.73 -17.87
CA ASP A 529 -1.14 14.05 -17.38
C ASP A 529 -1.28 14.11 -15.85
N PRO A 530 -0.23 14.43 -15.09
CA PRO A 530 -0.28 14.40 -13.63
C PRO A 530 -1.28 15.37 -13.00
N LYS A 531 -1.56 16.49 -13.67
CA LYS A 531 -2.44 17.54 -13.12
C LYS A 531 -3.91 17.27 -13.40
N THR A 532 -4.20 16.61 -14.50
CA THR A 532 -5.58 16.42 -14.96
C THR A 532 -6.03 14.97 -14.93
N GLY A 533 -5.10 14.02 -14.78
CA GLY A 533 -5.39 12.59 -14.90
C GLY A 533 -5.80 12.15 -16.31
N ALA A 534 -5.83 13.08 -17.28
CA ALA A 534 -6.22 12.78 -18.64
C ALA A 534 -5.19 11.93 -19.38
N ARG A 535 -5.63 11.20 -20.39
CA ARG A 535 -4.72 10.45 -21.29
C ARG A 535 -3.97 11.44 -22.19
N ASN A 536 -2.67 11.29 -22.29
CA ASN A 536 -1.80 12.07 -23.19
C ASN A 536 -1.91 11.59 -24.64
#